data_50ce68d11f1c641356903fbc41bde103
#
_entry.id   50ce68d11f1c641356903fbc41bde103
#
_cell.length_a   1.000
_cell.length_b   1.000
_cell.length_c   1.000
_cell.angle_alpha   90.00
_cell.angle_beta   90.00
_cell.angle_gamma   90.00
#
_symmetry.space_group_name_H-M   'P 1'
#
loop_
_entity.id
_entity.type
_entity.pdbx_description
1 polymer ?
#
loop_
_entity_poly.entity_id
_entity_poly.type
_entity_poly.pdbx_seq_one_letter_code
_entity_poly.pdbx_strand_id
1 'polypeptide(L)'
;MTFSEAVLAQIESLNVPGARKQQMKARWMVSEPEALTNAAARKIADSIFGKKNSVYFDWELCRVREGYYQLRSGIDYCVQRARAYAPYCDLIWMETAIPDVKDARKFSEGVHKYHPEQMLAYNLSPSFNWDASGMSDAQLARFNDDLGKLGYVWQFITLAGFHSNGLVITKLARSFGDRGMLAYVQDIQRQEREHQVELLTHQKWSGAELVDQMVNVASGGVSSTSAMGAGVTEAQFGSH
;
A
#
# COMPACT_ATOMS: atom_id res chain seq x y z
N MET A 1 -10.85 11.15 24.05
CA MET A 1 -12.16 10.47 23.84
C MET A 1 -12.68 10.79 22.45
N THR A 2 -13.51 9.95 21.88
CA THR A 2 -14.25 10.24 20.64
C THR A 2 -15.51 11.07 20.94
N PHE A 3 -16.13 11.64 19.89
CA PHE A 3 -17.42 12.33 20.08
C PHE A 3 -18.51 11.38 20.59
N SER A 4 -18.52 10.14 20.11
CA SER A 4 -19.44 9.09 20.59
C SER A 4 -19.28 8.82 22.09
N GLU A 5 -18.04 8.69 22.55
CA GLU A 5 -17.76 8.54 23.99
C GLU A 5 -18.22 9.76 24.81
N ALA A 6 -18.04 10.97 24.27
CA ALA A 6 -18.51 12.18 24.93
C ALA A 6 -20.05 12.21 25.05
N VAL A 7 -20.76 11.80 24.00
CA VAL A 7 -22.23 11.65 24.02
C VAL A 7 -22.68 10.63 25.07
N LEU A 8 -22.04 9.44 25.07
CA LEU A 8 -22.39 8.38 26.03
C LEU A 8 -22.08 8.81 27.47
N ALA A 9 -20.96 9.47 27.72
CA ALA A 9 -20.64 10.02 29.04
C ALA A 9 -21.65 11.09 29.49
N GLN A 10 -22.08 11.97 28.57
CA GLN A 10 -23.07 12.98 28.84
C GLN A 10 -24.44 12.35 29.20
N ILE A 11 -24.84 11.25 28.49
CA ILE A 11 -26.08 10.51 28.84
C ILE A 11 -25.98 9.93 30.25
N GLU A 12 -24.81 9.36 30.61
CA GLU A 12 -24.63 8.80 31.97
C GLU A 12 -24.70 9.84 33.07
N SER A 13 -24.23 11.05 32.81
CA SER A 13 -24.26 12.14 33.79
C SER A 13 -25.64 12.72 34.03
N LEU A 14 -26.65 12.40 33.21
CA LEU A 14 -27.99 12.92 33.37
C LEU A 14 -28.68 12.37 34.64
N ASN A 15 -29.38 13.20 35.34
CA ASN A 15 -30.22 12.81 36.44
C ASN A 15 -31.64 12.42 35.96
N VAL A 16 -31.69 11.24 35.26
CA VAL A 16 -32.93 10.67 34.72
C VAL A 16 -32.97 9.16 35.00
N PRO A 17 -34.18 8.52 34.99
CA PRO A 17 -34.30 7.08 35.21
C PRO A 17 -33.41 6.25 34.25
N GLY A 18 -32.86 5.13 34.76
CA GLY A 18 -31.96 4.25 33.99
C GLY A 18 -32.57 3.77 32.65
N ALA A 19 -33.86 3.47 32.63
CA ALA A 19 -34.57 3.10 31.39
C ALA A 19 -34.52 4.23 30.35
N ARG A 20 -34.58 5.49 30.76
CA ARG A 20 -34.43 6.64 29.85
C ARG A 20 -33.01 6.75 29.30
N LYS A 21 -32.00 6.54 30.15
CA LYS A 21 -30.59 6.50 29.68
C LYS A 21 -30.37 5.40 28.64
N GLN A 22 -30.89 4.21 28.88
CA GLN A 22 -30.80 3.10 27.93
C GLN A 22 -31.46 3.42 26.59
N GLN A 23 -32.64 4.02 26.61
CA GLN A 23 -33.34 4.46 25.41
C GLN A 23 -32.48 5.49 24.60
N MET A 24 -31.90 6.46 25.29
CA MET A 24 -31.03 7.48 24.65
C MET A 24 -29.78 6.85 24.03
N LYS A 25 -29.14 5.93 24.76
CA LYS A 25 -28.00 5.18 24.24
C LYS A 25 -28.34 4.34 23.00
N ALA A 26 -29.43 3.59 23.08
CA ALA A 26 -29.90 2.78 21.96
C ALA A 26 -30.18 3.66 20.72
N ARG A 27 -30.82 4.80 20.89
CA ARG A 27 -31.10 5.76 19.83
C ARG A 27 -29.77 6.31 19.22
N TRP A 28 -28.76 6.56 20.07
CA TRP A 28 -27.43 6.99 19.60
C TRP A 28 -26.73 5.90 18.79
N MET A 29 -26.67 4.68 19.30
CA MET A 29 -25.98 3.57 18.64
C MET A 29 -26.62 3.17 17.31
N VAL A 30 -27.96 3.16 17.22
CA VAL A 30 -28.71 2.87 15.98
C VAL A 30 -28.41 3.90 14.87
N SER A 31 -28.01 5.12 15.24
CA SER A 31 -27.65 6.15 14.24
C SER A 31 -26.29 5.93 13.57
N GLU A 32 -25.55 4.89 13.94
CA GLU A 32 -24.18 4.59 13.44
C GLU A 32 -23.27 5.85 13.45
N PRO A 33 -23.08 6.48 14.62
CA PRO A 33 -22.48 7.82 14.70
C PRO A 33 -21.05 7.88 14.17
N GLU A 34 -20.32 6.76 14.17
CA GLU A 34 -18.97 6.69 13.63
C GLU A 34 -18.92 6.79 12.09
N ALA A 35 -20.05 6.52 11.42
CA ALA A 35 -20.16 6.65 9.96
C ALA A 35 -20.56 8.06 9.52
N LEU A 36 -20.85 8.95 10.47
CA LEU A 36 -21.35 10.29 10.19
C LEU A 36 -20.25 11.36 10.25
N THR A 37 -20.45 12.45 9.51
CA THR A 37 -19.67 13.67 9.75
C THR A 37 -19.93 14.21 11.15
N ASN A 38 -18.97 14.91 11.76
CA ASN A 38 -19.17 15.51 13.09
C ASN A 38 -20.40 16.41 13.15
N ALA A 39 -20.68 17.18 12.09
CA ALA A 39 -21.86 18.05 12.01
C ALA A 39 -23.17 17.25 12.03
N ALA A 40 -23.22 16.12 11.32
CA ALA A 40 -24.41 15.24 11.32
C ALA A 40 -24.59 14.55 12.67
N ALA A 41 -23.51 14.01 13.24
CA ALA A 41 -23.53 13.37 14.56
C ALA A 41 -23.98 14.36 15.65
N ARG A 42 -23.54 15.62 15.62
CA ARG A 42 -23.98 16.67 16.55
C ARG A 42 -25.49 16.92 16.45
N LYS A 43 -26.05 16.98 15.25
CA LYS A 43 -27.50 17.17 15.06
C LYS A 43 -28.30 16.02 15.71
N ILE A 44 -27.83 14.78 15.60
CA ILE A 44 -28.46 13.63 16.22
C ILE A 44 -28.35 13.72 17.75
N ALA A 45 -27.15 14.02 18.29
CA ALA A 45 -26.97 14.23 19.71
C ALA A 45 -27.95 15.31 20.26
N ASP A 46 -27.99 16.46 19.58
CA ASP A 46 -28.89 17.56 19.96
C ASP A 46 -30.37 17.13 19.98
N SER A 47 -30.78 16.29 19.02
CA SER A 47 -32.12 15.74 18.96
C SER A 47 -32.41 14.74 20.11
N ILE A 48 -31.38 14.00 20.56
CA ILE A 48 -31.51 13.07 21.70
C ILE A 48 -31.65 13.82 23.02
N PHE A 49 -30.89 14.91 23.20
CA PHE A 49 -30.90 15.73 24.39
C PHE A 49 -31.99 16.82 24.38
N GLY A 50 -32.58 17.10 23.21
CA GLY A 50 -33.57 18.17 23.05
C GLY A 50 -33.01 19.59 23.18
N LYS A 51 -31.69 19.74 23.00
CA LYS A 51 -30.98 21.00 23.17
C LYS A 51 -29.79 21.10 22.17
N LYS A 52 -29.63 22.27 21.56
CA LYS A 52 -28.44 22.55 20.68
C LYS A 52 -27.16 22.59 21.51
N ASN A 53 -26.08 22.13 20.88
CA ASN A 53 -24.75 22.06 21.49
C ASN A 53 -24.76 21.33 22.85
N SER A 54 -25.50 20.25 22.89
CA SER A 54 -25.80 19.49 24.13
C SER A 54 -24.57 18.79 24.69
N VAL A 55 -23.56 18.48 23.84
CA VAL A 55 -22.36 17.76 24.21
C VAL A 55 -21.14 18.61 23.91
N TYR A 56 -20.36 18.92 24.94
CA TYR A 56 -19.06 19.54 24.76
C TYR A 56 -18.08 18.51 24.18
N PHE A 57 -17.48 18.87 23.06
CA PHE A 57 -16.42 18.09 22.43
C PHE A 57 -15.57 19.01 21.57
N ASP A 58 -14.29 19.09 21.90
CA ASP A 58 -13.29 19.84 21.16
C ASP A 58 -12.28 18.89 20.54
N TRP A 59 -12.33 18.72 19.22
CA TRP A 59 -11.44 17.85 18.47
C TRP A 59 -10.05 18.46 18.27
N GLU A 60 -9.87 19.77 18.49
CA GLU A 60 -8.58 20.45 18.44
C GLU A 60 -7.66 20.12 19.62
N LEU A 61 -8.21 19.61 20.74
CA LEU A 61 -7.43 19.26 21.93
C LEU A 61 -6.37 18.18 21.69
N CYS A 62 -6.51 17.37 20.63
CA CYS A 62 -5.52 16.36 20.26
C CYS A 62 -4.52 16.84 19.21
N ARG A 63 -4.56 18.10 18.82
CA ARG A 63 -3.59 18.68 17.88
C ARG A 63 -2.22 18.84 18.55
N VAL A 64 -1.19 18.35 17.89
CA VAL A 64 0.19 18.52 18.33
C VAL A 64 0.79 19.77 17.70
N ARG A 65 1.96 20.21 18.22
CA ARG A 65 2.65 21.43 17.78
C ARG A 65 2.93 21.48 16.28
N GLU A 66 3.21 20.33 15.68
CA GLU A 66 3.49 20.18 14.26
C GLU A 66 2.23 20.25 13.37
N GLY A 67 1.04 20.39 13.98
CA GLY A 67 -0.23 20.50 13.27
C GLY A 67 -0.94 19.18 13.00
N TYR A 68 -0.38 18.06 13.41
CA TYR A 68 -1.03 16.75 13.33
C TYR A 68 -1.97 16.52 14.52
N TYR A 69 -2.82 15.51 14.40
CA TYR A 69 -3.73 15.10 15.48
C TYR A 69 -3.32 13.74 16.03
N GLN A 70 -3.10 13.65 17.34
CA GLN A 70 -2.91 12.38 18.02
C GLN A 70 -4.25 11.68 18.19
N LEU A 71 -4.40 10.57 17.46
CA LEU A 71 -5.61 9.75 17.48
C LEU A 71 -5.28 8.37 18.04
N ARG A 72 -6.27 7.71 18.62
CA ARG A 72 -6.17 6.27 18.85
C ARG A 72 -6.11 5.59 17.50
N SER A 73 -5.01 4.88 17.25
CA SER A 73 -4.82 4.12 16.01
C SER A 73 -5.61 2.80 16.08
N GLY A 74 -5.65 2.10 14.97
CA GLY A 74 -6.21 0.76 14.85
C GLY A 74 -7.02 0.59 13.58
N ILE A 75 -7.33 -0.67 13.27
CA ILE A 75 -8.00 -1.05 12.03
C ILE A 75 -9.38 -0.43 11.91
N ASP A 76 -10.13 -0.35 13.02
CA ASP A 76 -11.49 0.21 13.01
C ASP A 76 -11.49 1.67 12.54
N TYR A 77 -10.49 2.44 12.96
CA TYR A 77 -10.28 3.81 12.46
C TYR A 77 -9.93 3.84 10.96
N CYS A 78 -9.06 2.93 10.52
CA CYS A 78 -8.70 2.81 9.10
C CYS A 78 -9.90 2.41 8.24
N VAL A 79 -10.75 1.50 8.72
CA VAL A 79 -12.01 1.12 8.06
C VAL A 79 -12.95 2.32 7.92
N GLN A 80 -13.13 3.13 8.98
CA GLN A 80 -13.96 4.33 8.91
C GLN A 80 -13.46 5.33 7.87
N ARG A 81 -12.14 5.57 7.81
CA ARG A 81 -11.54 6.44 6.79
C ARG A 81 -11.73 5.87 5.38
N ALA A 82 -11.44 4.58 5.20
CA ALA A 82 -11.58 3.90 3.92
C ALA A 82 -13.02 3.97 3.40
N ARG A 83 -14.01 3.75 4.25
CA ARG A 83 -15.43 3.90 3.89
C ARG A 83 -15.78 5.32 3.43
N ALA A 84 -15.21 6.33 4.08
CA ALA A 84 -15.44 7.71 3.68
C ALA A 84 -14.77 8.07 2.35
N TYR A 85 -13.65 7.42 2.01
CA TYR A 85 -12.90 7.67 0.78
C TYR A 85 -13.32 6.81 -0.42
N ALA A 86 -13.89 5.63 -0.17
CA ALA A 86 -14.29 4.68 -1.19
C ALA A 86 -15.09 5.29 -2.36
N PRO A 87 -16.07 6.20 -2.14
CA PRO A 87 -16.79 6.83 -3.26
C PRO A 87 -15.95 7.72 -4.17
N TYR A 88 -14.70 8.02 -3.80
CA TYR A 88 -13.84 9.00 -4.48
C TYR A 88 -12.54 8.41 -5.02
N CYS A 89 -12.36 7.09 -4.96
CA CYS A 89 -11.16 6.42 -5.44
C CYS A 89 -11.44 5.00 -5.91
N ASP A 90 -10.64 4.53 -6.86
CA ASP A 90 -10.75 3.19 -7.42
C ASP A 90 -10.07 2.14 -6.56
N LEU A 91 -9.02 2.54 -5.84
CA LEU A 91 -8.14 1.64 -5.10
C LEU A 91 -7.76 2.23 -3.74
N ILE A 92 -7.89 1.44 -2.67
CA ILE A 92 -7.57 1.87 -1.29
C ILE A 92 -6.60 0.88 -0.64
N TRP A 93 -5.61 1.39 0.11
CA TRP A 93 -4.82 0.53 1.00
C TRP A 93 -4.74 1.10 2.42
N MET A 94 -4.46 0.23 3.36
CA MET A 94 -4.15 0.54 4.75
C MET A 94 -2.69 0.19 5.02
N GLU A 95 -1.93 1.15 5.56
CA GLU A 95 -0.58 0.87 6.04
C GLU A 95 -0.60 0.12 7.38
N THR A 96 0.30 -0.84 7.51
CA THR A 96 0.48 -1.65 8.73
C THR A 96 1.94 -1.64 9.16
N ALA A 97 2.20 -1.99 10.42
CA ALA A 97 3.55 -2.10 10.95
C ALA A 97 4.16 -3.50 10.76
N ILE A 98 3.32 -4.51 10.59
CA ILE A 98 3.70 -5.92 10.41
C ILE A 98 2.77 -6.56 9.36
N PRO A 99 3.22 -7.65 8.68
CA PRO A 99 2.36 -8.38 7.77
C PRO A 99 1.43 -9.31 8.57
N ASP A 100 0.13 -9.03 8.55
CA ASP A 100 -0.88 -9.86 9.21
C ASP A 100 -2.13 -10.00 8.32
N VAL A 101 -2.42 -11.24 7.91
CA VAL A 101 -3.61 -11.59 7.11
C VAL A 101 -4.90 -11.36 7.90
N LYS A 102 -4.88 -11.47 9.24
CA LYS A 102 -6.08 -11.24 10.07
C LYS A 102 -6.46 -9.76 10.04
N ASP A 103 -5.47 -8.89 10.16
CA ASP A 103 -5.67 -7.45 10.07
C ASP A 103 -6.14 -7.04 8.67
N ALA A 104 -5.52 -7.61 7.63
CA ALA A 104 -5.94 -7.43 6.24
C ALA A 104 -7.40 -7.86 6.03
N ARG A 105 -7.79 -9.01 6.58
CA ARG A 105 -9.17 -9.51 6.53
C ARG A 105 -10.14 -8.57 7.21
N LYS A 106 -9.84 -8.14 8.44
CA LYS A 106 -10.69 -7.22 9.21
C LYS A 106 -10.92 -5.91 8.46
N PHE A 107 -9.86 -5.38 7.83
CA PHE A 107 -9.97 -4.17 7.02
C PHE A 107 -10.84 -4.40 5.78
N SER A 108 -10.57 -5.45 5.03
CA SER A 108 -11.35 -5.83 3.83
C SER A 108 -12.83 -5.99 4.15
N GLU A 109 -13.17 -6.84 5.13
CA GLU A 109 -14.55 -7.08 5.54
C GLU A 109 -15.25 -5.80 6.00
N GLY A 110 -14.54 -4.93 6.72
CA GLY A 110 -15.06 -3.65 7.19
C GLY A 110 -15.38 -2.68 6.04
N VAL A 111 -14.57 -2.66 4.98
CA VAL A 111 -14.80 -1.83 3.80
C VAL A 111 -15.88 -2.44 2.92
N HIS A 112 -15.75 -3.73 2.58
CA HIS A 112 -16.67 -4.42 1.67
C HIS A 112 -18.09 -4.55 2.20
N LYS A 113 -18.30 -4.49 3.50
CA LYS A 113 -19.66 -4.41 4.08
C LYS A 113 -20.49 -3.27 3.50
N TYR A 114 -19.87 -2.17 3.10
CA TYR A 114 -20.55 -0.96 2.61
C TYR A 114 -20.22 -0.63 1.17
N HIS A 115 -19.07 -1.08 0.69
CA HIS A 115 -18.56 -0.86 -0.66
C HIS A 115 -18.00 -2.19 -1.21
N PRO A 116 -18.90 -3.14 -1.59
CA PRO A 116 -18.50 -4.51 -1.94
C PRO A 116 -17.60 -4.60 -3.16
N GLU A 117 -17.67 -3.62 -4.07
CA GLU A 117 -16.86 -3.57 -5.30
C GLU A 117 -15.54 -2.81 -5.13
N GLN A 118 -15.23 -2.28 -3.92
CA GLN A 118 -14.04 -1.50 -3.70
C GLN A 118 -12.78 -2.36 -3.83
N MET A 119 -11.91 -2.02 -4.76
CA MET A 119 -10.62 -2.65 -4.91
C MET A 119 -9.67 -2.22 -3.80
N LEU A 120 -8.88 -3.18 -3.31
CA LEU A 120 -7.91 -2.95 -2.24
C LEU A 120 -6.48 -3.18 -2.74
N ALA A 121 -5.53 -2.44 -2.16
CA ALA A 121 -4.10 -2.62 -2.36
C ALA A 121 -3.39 -2.97 -1.06
N TYR A 122 -2.27 -3.68 -1.17
CA TYR A 122 -1.43 -4.05 -0.04
C TYR A 122 0.04 -3.73 -0.30
N ASN A 123 0.65 -3.00 0.62
CA ASN A 123 2.09 -2.76 0.61
C ASN A 123 2.82 -3.93 1.30
N LEU A 124 3.48 -4.76 0.50
CA LEU A 124 4.39 -5.82 0.97
C LEU A 124 5.73 -5.18 1.38
N SER A 125 5.69 -4.35 2.39
CA SER A 125 6.80 -3.46 2.75
C SER A 125 8.10 -4.21 3.03
N PRO A 126 9.23 -3.81 2.42
CA PRO A 126 10.55 -4.34 2.78
C PRO A 126 11.02 -3.87 4.16
N SER A 127 10.32 -2.92 4.79
CA SER A 127 10.58 -2.50 6.18
C SER A 127 10.07 -3.52 7.21
N PHE A 128 9.20 -4.43 6.80
CA PHE A 128 8.78 -5.53 7.68
C PHE A 128 9.91 -6.54 7.82
N ASN A 129 10.14 -7.02 9.04
CA ASN A 129 10.97 -8.19 9.24
C ASN A 129 10.10 -9.44 8.98
N TRP A 130 10.08 -9.89 7.73
CA TRP A 130 9.25 -11.02 7.29
C TRP A 130 9.58 -12.32 8.01
N ASP A 131 10.88 -12.57 8.28
CA ASP A 131 11.31 -13.75 9.04
C ASP A 131 10.83 -13.73 10.49
N ALA A 132 10.75 -12.53 11.09
CA ALA A 132 10.26 -12.37 12.46
C ALA A 132 8.73 -12.27 12.57
N SER A 133 8.01 -12.37 11.45
CA SER A 133 6.54 -12.31 11.43
C SER A 133 5.86 -13.51 12.10
N GLY A 134 6.60 -14.59 12.33
CA GLY A 134 6.09 -15.87 12.84
C GLY A 134 5.41 -16.74 11.78
N MET A 135 5.42 -16.33 10.52
CA MET A 135 4.91 -17.12 9.39
C MET A 135 5.93 -18.18 8.97
N SER A 136 5.45 -19.39 8.65
CA SER A 136 6.25 -20.41 7.97
C SER A 136 6.43 -20.05 6.49
N ASP A 137 7.45 -20.66 5.83
CA ASP A 137 7.69 -20.50 4.39
C ASP A 137 6.44 -20.81 3.56
N ALA A 138 5.67 -21.83 3.94
CA ALA A 138 4.41 -22.17 3.27
C ALA A 138 3.33 -21.09 3.42
N GLN A 139 3.34 -20.35 4.53
CA GLN A 139 2.44 -19.20 4.72
C GLN A 139 2.93 -17.98 3.94
N LEU A 140 4.23 -17.74 3.93
CA LEU A 140 4.85 -16.68 3.11
C LEU A 140 4.59 -16.90 1.62
N ALA A 141 4.76 -18.15 1.14
CA ALA A 141 4.54 -18.51 -0.27
C ALA A 141 3.11 -18.24 -0.77
N ARG A 142 2.10 -18.39 0.10
CA ARG A 142 0.70 -18.15 -0.26
C ARG A 142 0.14 -16.81 0.20
N PHE A 143 0.95 -15.96 0.83
CA PHE A 143 0.49 -14.71 1.42
C PHE A 143 -0.22 -13.81 0.41
N ASN A 144 0.34 -13.71 -0.81
CA ASN A 144 -0.26 -12.94 -1.90
C ASN A 144 -1.62 -13.49 -2.34
N ASP A 145 -1.75 -14.82 -2.45
CA ASP A 145 -3.02 -15.48 -2.83
C ASP A 145 -4.09 -15.27 -1.74
N ASP A 146 -3.68 -15.36 -0.47
CA ASP A 146 -4.59 -15.16 0.66
C ASP A 146 -5.07 -13.70 0.72
N LEU A 147 -4.23 -12.72 0.40
CA LEU A 147 -4.64 -11.34 0.22
C LEU A 147 -5.55 -11.15 -1.00
N GLY A 148 -5.24 -11.79 -2.13
CA GLY A 148 -6.04 -11.74 -3.35
C GLY A 148 -7.49 -12.17 -3.11
N LYS A 149 -7.69 -13.26 -2.34
CA LYS A 149 -9.03 -13.75 -1.94
C LYS A 149 -9.82 -12.76 -1.08
N LEU A 150 -9.13 -11.81 -0.45
CA LEU A 150 -9.73 -10.74 0.35
C LEU A 150 -10.01 -9.47 -0.47
N GLY A 151 -9.76 -9.46 -1.77
CA GLY A 151 -9.99 -8.30 -2.64
C GLY A 151 -8.81 -7.34 -2.76
N TYR A 152 -7.62 -7.74 -2.30
CA TYR A 152 -6.39 -6.99 -2.55
C TYR A 152 -5.87 -7.29 -3.95
N VAL A 153 -6.39 -6.56 -4.94
CA VAL A 153 -6.12 -6.76 -6.37
C VAL A 153 -4.76 -6.19 -6.80
N TRP A 154 -4.22 -5.26 -6.03
CA TRP A 154 -2.91 -4.67 -6.27
C TRP A 154 -2.00 -4.91 -5.05
N GLN A 155 -0.90 -5.62 -5.30
CA GLN A 155 0.07 -5.95 -4.26
C GLN A 155 1.45 -5.55 -4.75
N PHE A 156 2.18 -4.80 -3.95
CA PHE A 156 3.45 -4.22 -4.39
C PHE A 156 4.49 -4.26 -3.27
N ILE A 157 5.74 -4.51 -3.67
CA ILE A 157 6.90 -4.40 -2.78
C ILE A 157 7.56 -3.06 -3.06
N THR A 158 7.39 -2.10 -2.15
CA THR A 158 8.10 -0.84 -2.23
C THR A 158 9.60 -1.08 -2.18
N LEU A 159 10.36 -0.38 -3.03
CA LEU A 159 11.83 -0.49 -3.06
C LEU A 159 12.39 -1.88 -3.42
N ALA A 160 11.60 -2.80 -4.00
CA ALA A 160 12.10 -4.12 -4.40
C ALA A 160 13.34 -4.01 -5.30
N GLY A 161 13.28 -3.16 -6.32
CA GLY A 161 14.40 -2.91 -7.22
C GLY A 161 15.62 -2.31 -6.51
N PHE A 162 15.40 -1.38 -5.57
CA PHE A 162 16.48 -0.80 -4.77
C PHE A 162 17.23 -1.87 -3.95
N HIS A 163 16.50 -2.73 -3.25
CA HIS A 163 17.10 -3.79 -2.44
C HIS A 163 17.78 -4.85 -3.31
N SER A 164 17.16 -5.26 -4.42
CA SER A 164 17.76 -6.22 -5.36
C SER A 164 19.05 -5.69 -5.95
N ASN A 165 19.03 -4.46 -6.47
CA ASN A 165 20.21 -3.81 -7.04
C ASN A 165 21.29 -3.62 -5.95
N GLY A 166 20.94 -3.15 -4.78
CA GLY A 166 21.87 -2.98 -3.66
C GLY A 166 22.57 -4.28 -3.28
N LEU A 167 21.81 -5.37 -3.20
CA LEU A 167 22.36 -6.70 -2.91
C LEU A 167 23.36 -7.16 -3.97
N VAL A 168 22.95 -7.12 -5.25
CA VAL A 168 23.77 -7.60 -6.37
C VAL A 168 25.03 -6.75 -6.52
N ILE A 169 24.92 -5.42 -6.49
CA ILE A 169 26.07 -4.52 -6.61
C ILE A 169 27.02 -4.68 -5.43
N THR A 170 26.53 -4.86 -4.21
CA THR A 170 27.39 -5.08 -3.04
C THR A 170 28.18 -6.38 -3.18
N LYS A 171 27.53 -7.46 -3.61
CA LYS A 171 28.21 -8.75 -3.85
C LYS A 171 29.26 -8.63 -4.95
N LEU A 172 28.89 -8.01 -6.09
CA LEU A 172 29.80 -7.79 -7.20
C LEU A 172 31.01 -6.94 -6.80
N ALA A 173 30.81 -5.81 -6.11
CA ALA A 173 31.90 -4.92 -5.71
C ALA A 173 32.93 -5.63 -4.83
N ARG A 174 32.45 -6.42 -3.86
CA ARG A 174 33.35 -7.23 -3.00
C ARG A 174 34.13 -8.26 -3.80
N SER A 175 33.44 -9.00 -4.67
CA SER A 175 34.03 -10.04 -5.50
C SER A 175 35.00 -9.47 -6.55
N PHE A 176 34.66 -8.30 -7.12
CA PHE A 176 35.50 -7.63 -8.15
C PHE A 176 36.82 -7.12 -7.58
N GLY A 177 36.85 -6.67 -6.33
CA GLY A 177 38.08 -6.26 -5.66
C GLY A 177 39.15 -7.37 -5.63
N ASP A 178 38.72 -8.62 -5.47
CA ASP A 178 39.63 -9.78 -5.38
C ASP A 178 39.87 -10.47 -6.72
N ARG A 179 38.87 -10.54 -7.60
CA ARG A 179 38.87 -11.38 -8.80
C ARG A 179 38.80 -10.60 -10.13
N GLY A 180 38.65 -9.26 -10.08
CA GLY A 180 38.55 -8.43 -11.28
C GLY A 180 37.43 -8.85 -12.22
N MET A 181 37.68 -8.79 -13.52
CA MET A 181 36.71 -9.14 -14.58
C MET A 181 36.14 -10.56 -14.46
N LEU A 182 36.89 -11.49 -13.84
CA LEU A 182 36.39 -12.85 -13.64
C LEU A 182 35.11 -12.84 -12.76
N ALA A 183 35.06 -11.96 -11.73
CA ALA A 183 33.88 -11.78 -10.94
C ALA A 183 32.66 -11.33 -11.77
N TYR A 184 32.85 -10.28 -12.59
CA TYR A 184 31.78 -9.79 -13.45
C TYR A 184 31.25 -10.87 -14.41
N VAL A 185 32.19 -11.60 -15.07
CA VAL A 185 31.78 -12.66 -15.99
C VAL A 185 31.05 -13.79 -15.31
N GLN A 186 31.50 -14.23 -14.12
CA GLN A 186 30.90 -15.36 -13.41
C GLN A 186 29.60 -14.97 -12.68
N ASP A 187 29.63 -13.82 -12.01
CA ASP A 187 28.57 -13.43 -11.10
C ASP A 187 27.43 -12.66 -11.81
N ILE A 188 27.70 -12.14 -13.02
CA ILE A 188 26.72 -11.41 -13.84
C ILE A 188 26.50 -12.08 -15.19
N GLN A 189 27.43 -11.97 -16.16
CA GLN A 189 27.13 -12.36 -17.54
C GLN A 189 26.76 -13.84 -17.71
N ARG A 190 27.40 -14.75 -16.98
CA ARG A 190 27.05 -16.18 -17.03
C ARG A 190 25.68 -16.44 -16.40
N GLN A 191 25.36 -15.73 -15.33
CA GLN A 191 24.04 -15.83 -14.69
C GLN A 191 22.95 -15.26 -15.60
N GLU A 192 23.20 -14.14 -16.28
CA GLU A 192 22.26 -13.59 -17.27
C GLU A 192 21.96 -14.58 -18.39
N ARG A 193 22.99 -15.33 -18.90
CA ARG A 193 22.74 -16.40 -19.88
C ARG A 193 21.96 -17.56 -19.31
N GLU A 194 22.35 -18.04 -18.14
CA GLU A 194 21.72 -19.19 -17.47
C GLU A 194 20.23 -18.91 -17.20
N HIS A 195 19.92 -17.71 -16.75
CA HIS A 195 18.56 -17.29 -16.44
C HIS A 195 17.84 -16.59 -17.59
N GLN A 196 18.42 -16.56 -18.78
CA GLN A 196 17.83 -15.94 -19.98
C GLN A 196 17.43 -14.48 -19.78
N VAL A 197 18.24 -13.71 -19.08
CA VAL A 197 17.99 -12.29 -18.79
C VAL A 197 18.25 -11.48 -20.07
N GLU A 198 17.24 -10.78 -20.53
CA GLU A 198 17.29 -9.98 -21.76
C GLU A 198 18.31 -8.84 -21.72
N LEU A 199 18.71 -8.38 -20.52
CA LEU A 199 19.71 -7.34 -20.33
C LEU A 199 21.10 -7.72 -20.86
N LEU A 200 21.36 -8.99 -21.12
CA LEU A 200 22.60 -9.44 -21.77
C LEU A 200 22.76 -8.78 -23.14
N THR A 201 21.67 -8.53 -23.86
CA THR A 201 21.60 -7.75 -25.10
C THR A 201 20.94 -6.40 -24.83
N HIS A 202 21.61 -5.56 -24.04
CA HIS A 202 21.03 -4.34 -23.47
C HIS A 202 20.61 -3.28 -24.51
N GLN A 203 21.26 -3.21 -25.66
CA GLN A 203 20.89 -2.28 -26.74
C GLN A 203 19.55 -2.70 -27.36
N LYS A 204 19.39 -4.00 -27.65
CA LYS A 204 18.11 -4.55 -28.10
C LYS A 204 17.01 -4.35 -27.05
N TRP A 205 17.31 -4.70 -25.80
CA TRP A 205 16.38 -4.52 -24.68
C TRP A 205 15.96 -3.05 -24.49
N SER A 206 16.87 -2.09 -24.69
CA SER A 206 16.56 -0.65 -24.61
C SER A 206 15.76 -0.09 -25.80
N GLY A 207 15.49 -0.90 -26.82
CA GLY A 207 14.71 -0.50 -27.99
C GLY A 207 15.52 0.20 -29.09
N ALA A 208 16.84 0.02 -29.14
CA ALA A 208 17.70 0.64 -30.15
C ALA A 208 17.28 0.28 -31.58
N GLU A 209 16.77 -0.94 -31.81
CA GLU A 209 16.20 -1.34 -33.11
C GLU A 209 15.10 -0.43 -33.62
N LEU A 210 14.18 -0.03 -32.70
CA LEU A 210 13.08 0.87 -33.04
C LEU A 210 13.62 2.26 -33.43
N VAL A 211 14.58 2.76 -32.66
CA VAL A 211 15.22 4.06 -32.94
C VAL A 211 15.94 4.02 -34.30
N ASP A 212 16.69 2.96 -34.57
CA ASP A 212 17.39 2.76 -35.85
C ASP A 212 16.37 2.74 -37.00
N GLN A 213 15.24 2.04 -36.87
CA GLN A 213 14.19 2.02 -37.89
C GLN A 213 13.59 3.41 -38.12
N MET A 214 13.29 4.15 -37.07
CA MET A 214 12.79 5.51 -37.17
C MET A 214 13.75 6.45 -37.90
N VAL A 215 15.06 6.39 -37.58
CA VAL A 215 16.11 7.18 -38.23
C VAL A 215 16.26 6.79 -39.69
N ASN A 216 16.28 5.49 -40.02
CA ASN A 216 16.35 5.00 -41.39
C ASN A 216 15.20 5.48 -42.26
N VAL A 217 13.97 5.44 -41.73
CA VAL A 217 12.78 5.96 -42.45
C VAL A 217 12.92 7.46 -42.67
N ALA A 218 13.30 8.21 -41.65
CA ALA A 218 13.42 9.68 -41.72
C ALA A 218 14.53 10.14 -42.65
N SER A 219 15.65 9.36 -42.77
CA SER A 219 16.81 9.69 -43.58
C SER A 219 16.78 9.07 -45.01
N GLY A 220 15.70 8.40 -45.38
CA GLY A 220 15.60 7.73 -46.67
C GLY A 220 16.50 6.47 -46.78
N GLY A 221 16.81 5.83 -45.66
CA GLY A 221 17.61 4.61 -45.60
C GLY A 221 19.13 4.84 -45.47
N VAL A 222 19.56 6.09 -45.25
CA VAL A 222 21.00 6.44 -45.05
C VAL A 222 21.19 6.83 -43.59
N SER A 223 21.70 5.92 -42.78
CA SER A 223 22.07 6.20 -41.38
C SER A 223 23.52 5.76 -41.13
N SER A 224 24.35 6.66 -40.59
CA SER A 224 25.71 6.37 -40.13
C SER A 224 25.77 6.10 -38.61
N THR A 225 24.63 6.13 -37.93
CA THR A 225 24.55 6.05 -36.44
C THR A 225 23.71 4.87 -35.95
N SER A 226 23.54 3.83 -36.78
CA SER A 226 22.80 2.63 -36.42
C SER A 226 23.45 1.94 -35.21
N ALA A 227 22.68 1.75 -34.14
CA ALA A 227 23.14 1.07 -32.93
C ALA A 227 23.13 -0.47 -33.08
N MET A 228 22.33 -1.00 -34.02
CA MET A 228 22.15 -2.45 -34.25
C MET A 228 22.73 -2.90 -35.59
N GLY A 229 23.67 -2.15 -36.15
CA GLY A 229 24.34 -2.48 -37.40
C GLY A 229 25.39 -3.60 -37.28
N ALA A 230 25.96 -3.99 -38.42
CA ALA A 230 27.07 -4.97 -38.45
C ALA A 230 28.27 -4.46 -37.63
N GLY A 231 28.87 -5.33 -36.82
CA GLY A 231 30.05 -5.02 -35.99
C GLY A 231 29.72 -4.47 -34.61
N VAL A 232 28.46 -4.35 -34.22
CA VAL A 232 28.09 -3.99 -32.83
C VAL A 232 28.39 -5.15 -31.86
N THR A 233 28.69 -4.81 -30.62
CA THR A 233 29.12 -5.78 -29.61
C THR A 233 28.03 -6.80 -29.25
N GLU A 234 26.77 -6.46 -29.37
CA GLU A 234 25.66 -7.37 -29.10
C GLU A 234 25.58 -8.59 -30.03
N ALA A 235 26.14 -8.48 -31.23
CA ALA A 235 26.27 -9.62 -32.12
C ALA A 235 27.11 -10.77 -31.53
N GLN A 236 27.94 -10.50 -30.52
CA GLN A 236 28.70 -11.49 -29.76
C GLN A 236 27.83 -12.38 -28.85
N PHE A 237 26.58 -11.95 -28.54
CA PHE A 237 25.63 -12.69 -27.75
C PHE A 237 24.52 -13.31 -28.61
N GLY A 238 24.68 -13.33 -29.94
CA GLY A 238 23.76 -13.99 -30.85
C GLY A 238 23.61 -15.48 -30.50
N SER A 239 22.43 -16.03 -30.77
CA SER A 239 22.01 -17.40 -30.44
C SER A 239 23.10 -18.44 -30.74
N HIS A 240 23.56 -19.10 -29.73
CA HIS A 240 24.21 -20.39 -29.79
C HIS A 240 23.20 -21.47 -29.46
#